data_a7d3d7e72e1cee2af454533e01816c12
#
_entry.id   a7d3d7e72e1cee2af454533e01816c12
#
_cell.length_a   1.000
_cell.length_b   1.000
_cell.length_c   1.000
_cell.angle_alpha   90.00
_cell.angle_beta   90.00
_cell.angle_gamma   90.00
#
_symmetry.space_group_name_H-M   'P 1'
#
loop_
_entity.id
_entity.type
_entity.pdbx_description
1 polymer ?
#
loop_
_entity_poly.entity_id
_entity_poly.type
_entity_poly.pdbx_seq_one_letter_code
_entity_poly.pdbx_strand_id
1 'polypeptide(L)'
;VKGLVRLLTVFSLLLGCWGWLGTTQIAQASNINGVSLQFVPVLAVEFTQPTQNRADQKLATEFGKKLDLNNTNVRAFQQYPGLYPTLARKIIENAPYQQLDDVFNIPGLSDRQKQILQANLDHFTVTEQEAVFNEGDDRFNNGIYR
;
A
#
# COMPACT_ATOMS: atom_id res chain seq x y z
N VAL A 1 -46.28 50.72 -13.36
CA VAL A 1 -44.99 51.19 -12.84
C VAL A 1 -44.31 50.13 -11.99
N LYS A 2 -45.03 49.47 -11.07
CA LYS A 2 -44.43 48.42 -10.16
C LYS A 2 -43.92 47.17 -10.88
N GLY A 3 -44.49 46.78 -12.03
CA GLY A 3 -44.08 45.65 -12.83
C GLY A 3 -42.76 45.90 -13.60
N LEU A 4 -42.60 47.11 -14.12
CA LEU A 4 -41.41 47.49 -14.89
C LEU A 4 -40.16 47.54 -14.02
N VAL A 5 -40.30 48.04 -12.79
CA VAL A 5 -39.17 48.08 -11.82
C VAL A 5 -38.70 46.69 -11.43
N ARG A 6 -39.64 45.73 -11.23
CA ARG A 6 -39.29 44.34 -10.94
C ARG A 6 -38.58 43.65 -12.08
N LEU A 7 -38.99 43.92 -13.32
CA LEU A 7 -38.36 43.38 -14.51
C LEU A 7 -36.91 43.89 -14.69
N LEU A 8 -36.67 45.16 -14.43
CA LEU A 8 -35.37 45.80 -14.51
C LEU A 8 -34.39 45.27 -13.43
N THR A 9 -34.89 45.01 -12.22
CA THR A 9 -34.05 44.48 -11.15
C THR A 9 -33.62 43.03 -11.42
N VAL A 10 -34.50 42.18 -11.97
CA VAL A 10 -34.15 40.81 -12.34
C VAL A 10 -33.17 40.77 -13.50
N PHE A 11 -33.33 41.66 -14.49
CA PHE A 11 -32.43 41.74 -15.65
C PHE A 11 -31.02 42.22 -15.24
N SER A 12 -30.93 43.14 -14.29
CA SER A 12 -29.66 43.62 -13.72
C SER A 12 -28.91 42.54 -12.96
N LEU A 13 -29.62 41.69 -12.22
CA LEU A 13 -29.03 40.55 -11.50
C LEU A 13 -28.50 39.45 -12.45
N LEU A 14 -29.17 39.21 -13.58
CA LEU A 14 -28.73 38.22 -14.55
C LEU A 14 -27.48 38.66 -15.34
N LEU A 15 -27.35 39.96 -15.63
CA LEU A 15 -26.16 40.51 -16.29
C LEU A 15 -24.93 40.56 -15.37
N GLY A 16 -25.14 40.68 -14.06
CA GLY A 16 -24.06 40.70 -13.08
C GLY A 16 -23.36 39.34 -12.89
N CYS A 17 -24.03 38.22 -13.16
CA CYS A 17 -23.44 36.88 -13.03
C CYS A 17 -22.55 36.43 -14.20
N TRP A 18 -22.57 37.10 -15.34
CA TRP A 18 -21.73 36.72 -16.49
C TRP A 18 -20.36 37.38 -16.53
N GLY A 19 -20.07 38.28 -15.59
CA GLY A 19 -18.78 38.98 -15.52
C GLY A 19 -17.67 38.25 -14.77
N TRP A 20 -17.90 37.06 -14.20
CA TRP A 20 -16.92 36.38 -13.38
C TRP A 20 -16.37 35.07 -14.00
N LEU A 21 -16.31 35.01 -15.31
CA LEU A 21 -15.42 34.08 -16.00
C LEU A 21 -14.02 34.72 -15.95
N GLY A 22 -13.30 34.43 -14.87
CA GLY A 22 -11.95 34.92 -14.64
C GLY A 22 -11.05 34.56 -15.80
N THR A 23 -10.60 35.58 -16.52
CA THR A 23 -9.42 35.47 -17.37
C THR A 23 -8.25 35.06 -16.48
N THR A 24 -7.70 33.88 -16.69
CA THR A 24 -6.41 33.51 -16.11
C THR A 24 -5.38 34.51 -16.62
N GLN A 25 -5.04 35.50 -15.80
CA GLN A 25 -3.90 36.36 -16.08
C GLN A 25 -2.65 35.50 -15.99
N ILE A 26 -2.06 35.20 -17.14
CA ILE A 26 -0.70 34.74 -17.23
C ILE A 26 0.17 35.88 -16.70
N ALA A 27 0.74 35.72 -15.51
CA ALA A 27 1.71 36.66 -14.98
C ALA A 27 2.91 36.69 -15.92
N GLN A 28 3.00 37.70 -16.79
CA GLN A 28 4.23 37.99 -17.51
C GLN A 28 5.22 38.59 -16.52
N ALA A 29 6.25 37.86 -16.16
CA ALA A 29 7.40 38.39 -15.47
C ALA A 29 8.12 39.34 -16.40
N SER A 30 8.11 40.62 -16.06
CA SER A 30 8.83 41.67 -16.78
C SER A 30 10.34 41.42 -16.65
N ASN A 31 10.97 41.52 -17.80
CA ASN A 31 12.42 41.34 -18.02
C ASN A 31 13.22 42.29 -17.11
N ILE A 32 13.98 41.73 -16.17
CA ILE A 32 14.94 42.48 -15.39
C ILE A 32 16.34 42.13 -15.93
N ASN A 33 16.96 43.10 -16.62
CA ASN A 33 18.37 43.12 -16.99
C ASN A 33 18.88 41.98 -17.92
N GLY A 34 18.33 41.89 -19.13
CA GLY A 34 19.06 41.26 -20.26
C GLY A 34 19.38 39.76 -20.11
N VAL A 35 18.94 39.11 -19.07
CA VAL A 35 19.07 37.65 -18.91
C VAL A 35 17.86 37.01 -19.52
N SER A 36 18.01 36.51 -20.74
CA SER A 36 17.06 35.63 -21.37
C SER A 36 16.97 34.34 -20.55
N LEU A 37 16.03 34.27 -19.64
CA LEU A 37 15.63 32.98 -19.06
C LEU A 37 14.98 32.19 -20.18
N GLN A 38 15.77 31.41 -20.89
CA GLN A 38 15.20 30.34 -21.69
C GLN A 38 14.39 29.48 -20.73
N PHE A 39 13.06 29.50 -20.94
CA PHE A 39 12.20 28.49 -20.29
C PHE A 39 12.70 27.14 -20.80
N VAL A 40 13.55 26.51 -20.03
CA VAL A 40 13.70 25.08 -20.13
C VAL A 40 12.30 24.55 -19.86
N PRO A 41 11.63 23.87 -20.79
CA PRO A 41 10.39 23.23 -20.45
C PRO A 41 10.74 22.35 -19.28
N VAL A 42 10.23 22.70 -18.09
CA VAL A 42 10.19 21.74 -16.98
C VAL A 42 9.45 20.57 -17.60
N LEU A 43 10.21 19.54 -17.96
CA LEU A 43 9.62 18.29 -18.39
C LEU A 43 8.51 18.05 -17.38
N ALA A 44 7.26 18.13 -17.85
CA ALA A 44 6.15 17.66 -17.06
C ALA A 44 6.62 16.27 -16.64
N VAL A 45 6.97 16.13 -15.35
CA VAL A 45 7.19 14.82 -14.78
C VAL A 45 5.85 14.17 -15.03
N GLU A 46 5.83 13.39 -16.11
CA GLU A 46 4.71 12.51 -16.36
C GLU A 46 4.57 11.79 -15.03
N PHE A 47 3.47 12.06 -14.32
CA PHE A 47 3.11 11.31 -13.13
C PHE A 47 2.92 9.89 -13.63
N THR A 48 4.05 9.21 -13.83
CA THR A 48 4.06 7.77 -13.93
C THR A 48 3.26 7.35 -12.71
N GLN A 49 2.11 6.76 -12.95
CA GLN A 49 1.31 6.08 -11.93
C GLN A 49 2.30 5.46 -10.96
N PRO A 50 2.23 5.76 -9.64
CA PRO A 50 3.20 5.22 -8.71
C PRO A 50 3.29 3.74 -9.03
N THR A 51 4.45 3.30 -9.50
CA THR A 51 4.69 1.89 -9.80
C THR A 51 4.33 1.19 -8.51
N GLN A 52 3.17 0.52 -8.50
CA GLN A 52 2.70 -0.18 -7.33
C GLN A 52 3.85 -1.04 -6.85
N ASN A 53 4.35 -0.76 -5.67
CA ASN A 53 5.42 -1.53 -5.07
C ASN A 53 4.99 -3.00 -5.04
N ARG A 54 5.89 -3.93 -5.38
CA ARG A 54 5.61 -5.37 -5.33
C ARG A 54 5.02 -5.81 -3.99
N ALA A 55 5.45 -5.18 -2.89
CA ALA A 55 4.89 -5.40 -1.56
C ALA A 55 3.39 -5.01 -1.50
N ASP A 56 3.01 -3.85 -2.04
CA ASP A 56 1.62 -3.38 -2.04
C ASP A 56 0.74 -4.25 -2.93
N GLN A 57 1.24 -4.68 -4.08
CA GLN A 57 0.55 -5.62 -4.96
C GLN A 57 0.29 -6.95 -4.24
N LYS A 58 1.27 -7.46 -3.51
CA LYS A 58 1.17 -8.70 -2.76
C LYS A 58 0.20 -8.59 -1.60
N LEU A 59 0.19 -7.47 -0.87
CA LEU A 59 -0.76 -7.20 0.20
C LEU A 59 -2.22 -7.14 -0.27
N ALA A 60 -2.46 -6.82 -1.53
CA ALA A 60 -3.79 -6.82 -2.12
C ALA A 60 -4.32 -8.22 -2.47
N THR A 61 -3.48 -9.26 -2.43
CA THR A 61 -3.81 -10.65 -2.72
C THR A 61 -4.22 -11.42 -1.45
N GLU A 62 -4.32 -12.75 -1.55
CA GLU A 62 -4.54 -13.65 -0.41
C GLU A 62 -3.46 -13.51 0.70
N PHE A 63 -2.25 -13.04 0.34
CA PHE A 63 -1.21 -12.70 1.31
C PHE A 63 -1.68 -11.70 2.37
N GLY A 64 -2.44 -10.67 1.98
CA GLY A 64 -2.98 -9.67 2.94
C GLY A 64 -4.09 -10.21 3.84
N LYS A 65 -4.72 -11.34 3.48
CA LYS A 65 -5.84 -11.95 4.21
C LYS A 65 -5.43 -13.15 5.05
N LYS A 66 -4.43 -13.90 4.61
CA LYS A 66 -3.93 -15.12 5.24
C LYS A 66 -2.47 -14.96 5.66
N LEU A 67 -2.02 -15.81 6.57
CA LEU A 67 -0.64 -15.85 7.01
C LEU A 67 0.22 -16.58 5.98
N ASP A 68 1.11 -15.87 5.31
CA ASP A 68 2.01 -16.46 4.32
C ASP A 68 3.24 -17.07 4.98
N LEU A 69 3.38 -18.38 4.90
CA LEU A 69 4.47 -19.12 5.55
C LEU A 69 5.86 -18.75 5.01
N ASN A 70 5.95 -18.26 3.76
CA ASN A 70 7.21 -17.89 3.13
C ASN A 70 7.66 -16.44 3.42
N ASN A 71 6.74 -15.55 3.77
CA ASN A 71 7.04 -14.12 3.85
C ASN A 71 6.69 -13.47 5.21
N THR A 72 6.02 -14.19 6.09
CA THR A 72 5.53 -13.64 7.36
C THR A 72 6.62 -13.66 8.45
N ASN A 73 6.59 -12.64 9.31
CA ASN A 73 7.42 -12.55 10.50
C ASN A 73 6.87 -13.42 11.65
N VAL A 74 7.74 -13.89 12.53
CA VAL A 74 7.43 -14.73 13.70
C VAL A 74 6.33 -14.17 14.60
N ARG A 75 6.19 -12.84 14.69
CA ARG A 75 5.16 -12.17 15.51
C ARG A 75 3.74 -12.42 15.02
N ALA A 76 3.54 -12.53 13.73
CA ALA A 76 2.21 -12.73 13.18
C ALA A 76 1.57 -14.05 13.60
N PHE A 77 2.38 -15.04 13.99
CA PHE A 77 1.89 -16.31 14.52
C PHE A 77 1.32 -16.19 15.94
N GLN A 78 1.53 -15.06 16.65
CA GLN A 78 0.99 -14.84 18.00
C GLN A 78 -0.55 -14.82 18.04
N GLN A 79 -1.18 -14.46 16.95
CA GLN A 79 -2.64 -14.43 16.84
C GLN A 79 -3.27 -15.84 16.85
N TYR A 80 -2.47 -16.89 16.62
CA TYR A 80 -2.95 -18.27 16.55
C TYR A 80 -2.44 -19.07 17.76
N PRO A 81 -3.34 -19.56 18.64
CA PRO A 81 -2.95 -20.30 19.85
C PRO A 81 -2.09 -21.54 19.55
N GLY A 82 -1.00 -21.65 20.25
CA GLY A 82 -0.08 -22.81 20.15
C GLY A 82 0.95 -22.75 19.02
N LEU A 83 0.91 -21.76 18.13
CA LEU A 83 1.93 -21.58 17.10
C LEU A 83 3.18 -20.86 17.63
N TYR A 84 2.98 -19.77 18.35
CA TYR A 84 4.08 -18.97 18.88
C TYR A 84 4.57 -19.49 20.24
N PRO A 85 5.89 -19.41 20.57
CA PRO A 85 6.99 -19.00 19.68
C PRO A 85 7.66 -20.19 18.95
N THR A 86 7.57 -21.40 19.50
CA THR A 86 8.40 -22.54 19.12
C THR A 86 8.05 -23.08 17.72
N LEU A 87 6.76 -23.28 17.45
CA LEU A 87 6.31 -23.82 16.17
C LEU A 87 6.48 -22.80 15.07
N ALA A 88 6.18 -21.52 15.33
CA ALA A 88 6.41 -20.40 14.42
C ALA A 88 7.88 -20.33 13.95
N ARG A 89 8.82 -20.48 14.89
CA ARG A 89 10.25 -20.49 14.54
C ARG A 89 10.60 -21.66 13.63
N LYS A 90 10.12 -22.87 13.93
CA LYS A 90 10.34 -24.05 13.08
C LYS A 90 9.78 -23.85 11.67
N ILE A 91 8.59 -23.22 11.53
CA ILE A 91 8.00 -22.91 10.25
C ILE A 91 8.91 -21.95 9.44
N ILE A 92 9.40 -20.90 10.06
CA ILE A 92 10.26 -19.91 9.38
C ILE A 92 11.62 -20.51 9.00
N GLU A 93 12.21 -21.32 9.87
CA GLU A 93 13.52 -21.98 9.66
C GLU A 93 13.49 -22.98 8.48
N ASN A 94 12.34 -23.58 8.21
CA ASN A 94 12.18 -24.56 7.14
C ASN A 94 11.57 -23.98 5.83
N ALA A 95 11.30 -22.68 5.79
CA ALA A 95 10.90 -22.01 4.54
C ALA A 95 12.09 -21.95 3.55
N PRO A 96 11.84 -21.87 2.22
CA PRO A 96 10.55 -21.71 1.59
C PRO A 96 9.79 -23.02 1.33
N TYR A 97 8.47 -22.94 1.38
CA TYR A 97 7.54 -24.01 1.05
C TYR A 97 7.00 -23.84 -0.38
N GLN A 98 6.73 -24.95 -1.07
CA GLN A 98 6.10 -24.94 -2.39
C GLN A 98 4.57 -25.03 -2.28
N GLN A 99 4.08 -25.75 -1.29
CA GLN A 99 2.65 -25.96 -1.00
C GLN A 99 2.42 -25.96 0.51
N LEU A 100 1.15 -25.74 0.90
CA LEU A 100 0.77 -25.70 2.32
C LEU A 100 1.10 -27.00 3.05
N ASP A 101 0.91 -28.13 2.38
CA ASP A 101 1.12 -29.45 2.99
C ASP A 101 2.59 -29.72 3.34
N ASP A 102 3.53 -29.01 2.71
CA ASP A 102 4.96 -29.16 3.04
C ASP A 102 5.28 -28.80 4.49
N VAL A 103 4.45 -28.00 5.15
CA VAL A 103 4.62 -27.63 6.56
C VAL A 103 4.59 -28.85 7.51
N PHE A 104 3.92 -29.94 7.12
CA PHE A 104 3.89 -31.17 7.90
C PHE A 104 5.17 -31.99 7.81
N ASN A 105 6.01 -31.71 6.82
CA ASN A 105 7.30 -32.38 6.59
C ASN A 105 8.46 -31.77 7.41
N ILE A 106 8.19 -30.73 8.19
CA ILE A 106 9.20 -30.09 9.06
C ILE A 106 9.77 -31.14 10.03
N PRO A 107 11.11 -31.26 10.11
CA PRO A 107 11.72 -32.24 11.00
C PRO A 107 11.47 -31.93 12.49
N GLY A 108 11.24 -32.95 13.29
CA GLY A 108 11.06 -32.81 14.73
C GLY A 108 9.73 -32.20 15.15
N LEU A 109 8.69 -32.28 14.34
CA LEU A 109 7.31 -31.98 14.73
C LEU A 109 6.76 -33.06 15.63
N SER A 110 6.20 -32.69 16.79
CA SER A 110 5.40 -33.61 17.62
C SER A 110 3.99 -33.77 17.03
N ASP A 111 3.29 -34.84 17.39
CA ASP A 111 1.91 -35.07 16.97
C ASP A 111 0.97 -33.92 17.35
N ARG A 112 1.18 -33.34 18.54
CA ARG A 112 0.44 -32.16 18.99
C ARG A 112 0.70 -30.94 18.08
N GLN A 113 1.95 -30.73 17.65
CA GLN A 113 2.29 -29.63 16.74
C GLN A 113 1.64 -29.82 15.37
N LYS A 114 1.62 -31.05 14.87
CA LYS A 114 0.91 -31.39 13.61
C LYS A 114 -0.60 -31.12 13.73
N GLN A 115 -1.22 -31.46 14.84
CA GLN A 115 -2.63 -31.15 15.10
C GLN A 115 -2.91 -29.65 15.12
N ILE A 116 -2.01 -28.86 15.74
CA ILE A 116 -2.11 -27.39 15.78
C ILE A 116 -1.99 -26.82 14.34
N LEU A 117 -1.06 -27.31 13.54
CA LEU A 117 -0.92 -26.92 12.15
C LEU A 117 -2.17 -27.24 11.35
N GLN A 118 -2.69 -28.46 11.49
CA GLN A 118 -3.91 -28.90 10.80
C GLN A 118 -5.12 -28.03 11.16
N ALA A 119 -5.27 -27.67 12.41
CA ALA A 119 -6.37 -26.83 12.91
C ALA A 119 -6.31 -25.38 12.39
N ASN A 120 -5.13 -24.93 11.97
CA ASN A 120 -4.92 -23.55 11.48
C ASN A 120 -4.62 -23.47 9.97
N LEU A 121 -4.70 -24.58 9.25
CA LEU A 121 -4.27 -24.65 7.85
C LEU A 121 -5.04 -23.67 6.95
N ASP A 122 -6.32 -23.46 7.21
CA ASP A 122 -7.18 -22.53 6.46
C ASP A 122 -6.75 -21.05 6.58
N HIS A 123 -6.00 -20.73 7.64
CA HIS A 123 -5.46 -19.39 7.88
C HIS A 123 -4.12 -19.16 7.21
N PHE A 124 -3.53 -20.17 6.61
CA PHE A 124 -2.22 -20.10 5.98
C PHE A 124 -2.34 -20.00 4.46
N THR A 125 -1.31 -19.43 3.87
CA THR A 125 -1.07 -19.44 2.43
C THR A 125 0.43 -19.60 2.17
N VAL A 126 0.78 -20.00 0.96
CA VAL A 126 2.15 -20.08 0.48
C VAL A 126 2.24 -19.29 -0.81
N THR A 127 3.08 -18.28 -0.84
CA THR A 127 3.38 -17.49 -2.04
C THR A 127 4.87 -17.50 -2.31
N GLU A 128 5.28 -16.98 -3.46
CA GLU A 128 6.70 -16.81 -3.78
C GLU A 128 7.39 -15.93 -2.72
N GLN A 129 8.60 -16.33 -2.36
CA GLN A 129 9.40 -15.61 -1.38
C GLN A 129 9.86 -14.27 -1.99
N GLU A 130 9.58 -13.17 -1.28
CA GLU A 130 9.97 -11.83 -1.69
C GLU A 130 11.10 -11.30 -0.80
N ALA A 131 12.17 -10.82 -1.42
CA ALA A 131 13.33 -10.28 -0.70
C ALA A 131 12.95 -9.16 0.27
N VAL A 132 12.01 -8.29 -0.13
CA VAL A 132 11.52 -7.17 0.70
C VAL A 132 11.02 -7.59 2.08
N PHE A 133 10.46 -8.81 2.23
CA PHE A 133 9.95 -9.32 3.49
C PHE A 133 10.94 -10.21 4.25
N ASN A 134 12.04 -10.62 3.60
CA ASN A 134 12.98 -11.58 4.14
C ASN A 134 14.40 -11.01 4.33
N GLU A 135 14.60 -9.74 3.93
CA GLU A 135 15.89 -9.08 4.01
C GLU A 135 16.33 -8.88 5.47
N GLY A 136 17.60 -9.16 5.76
CA GLY A 136 18.18 -8.92 7.09
C GLY A 136 17.73 -9.86 8.21
N ASP A 137 17.24 -11.07 7.90
CA ASP A 137 16.71 -12.04 8.87
C ASP A 137 15.58 -11.49 9.78
N ASP A 138 14.93 -10.43 9.35
CA ASP A 138 13.87 -9.73 10.10
C ASP A 138 12.66 -10.63 10.44
N ARG A 139 12.53 -11.78 9.78
CA ARG A 139 11.45 -12.75 10.04
C ARG A 139 11.50 -13.31 11.46
N PHE A 140 12.69 -13.36 12.07
CA PHE A 140 12.90 -13.82 13.45
C PHE A 140 12.79 -12.70 14.49
N ASN A 141 12.74 -11.46 14.03
CA ASN A 141 12.66 -10.30 14.90
C ASN A 141 11.28 -10.20 15.55
N ASN A 142 11.24 -10.37 16.87
CA ASN A 142 10.01 -10.24 17.63
C ASN A 142 9.67 -8.78 17.99
N GLY A 143 10.47 -7.81 17.51
CA GLY A 143 10.27 -6.39 17.76
C GLY A 143 10.57 -5.94 19.20
N ILE A 144 11.21 -6.76 20.00
CA ILE A 144 11.64 -6.41 21.36
C ILE A 144 13.11 -6.01 21.29
N TYR A 145 13.36 -4.73 21.21
CA TYR A 145 14.70 -4.16 21.36
C TYR A 145 14.95 -3.93 22.85
N ARG A 146 16.03 -4.47 23.38
CA ARG A 146 16.51 -4.26 24.76
C ARG A 146 17.72 -3.36 24.74
#